data_acfbf975a81d518677014fc9e93f30e3
#
_entry.id   acfbf975a81d518677014fc9e93f30e3
#
_cell.length_a   1.000
_cell.length_b   1.000
_cell.length_c   1.000
_cell.angle_alpha   90.00
_cell.angle_beta   90.00
_cell.angle_gamma   90.00
#
_symmetry.space_group_name_H-M   'P 1'
#
loop_
_entity.id
_entity.type
_entity.pdbx_description
1 polymer ?
#
loop_
_entity_poly.entity_id
_entity_poly.type
_entity_poly.pdbx_seq_one_letter_code
_entity_poly.pdbx_strand_id
1 'polypeptide(L)'
;MSNLKLAIADPPYLGRANRWYGDGCGDGYGIGRADSHPEARKWDDPKTHIELVHELNANYDSWAIAMTVHSLSTYLSVINTDSRNGIRVMSWIKPASVTSGSRVTNSWEPVIVKIAKERRGWTTGVHIKDYLSAAPMRSGFIGAKPEAWTHWVLDAMGYVEGDEVTDIFSGSGAVTHALNSYRSRLPL
;
A
#
# COMPACT_ATOMS: atom_id res chain seq x y z
N MET A 1 -13.34 7.66 21.37
CA MET A 1 -12.13 8.07 20.62
C MET A 1 -12.58 8.95 19.47
N SER A 2 -11.78 9.94 19.04
CA SER A 2 -12.14 10.73 17.85
C SER A 2 -12.03 9.86 16.59
N ASN A 3 -12.98 10.01 15.67
CA ASN A 3 -12.90 9.39 14.35
C ASN A 3 -11.76 10.03 13.58
N LEU A 4 -10.94 9.21 12.95
CA LEU A 4 -9.78 9.63 12.17
C LEU A 4 -10.03 9.43 10.66
N LYS A 5 -9.30 10.19 9.86
CA LYS A 5 -9.22 9.99 8.41
C LYS A 5 -7.99 9.16 8.07
N LEU A 6 -8.21 7.99 7.51
CA LEU A 6 -7.17 7.06 7.12
C LEU A 6 -7.12 6.92 5.60
N ALA A 7 -5.94 6.71 5.03
CA ALA A 7 -5.77 6.43 3.61
C ALA A 7 -4.94 5.17 3.37
N ILE A 8 -5.35 4.39 2.37
CA ILE A 8 -4.55 3.31 1.82
C ILE A 8 -4.22 3.68 0.37
N ALA A 9 -2.94 3.72 0.04
CA ALA A 9 -2.44 4.05 -1.28
C ALA A 9 -1.62 2.89 -1.84
N ASP A 10 -2.07 2.33 -2.96
CA ASP A 10 -1.36 1.34 -3.76
C ASP A 10 -1.14 1.90 -5.16
N PRO A 11 -0.27 2.93 -5.30
CA PRO A 11 -0.07 3.63 -6.56
C PRO A 11 0.56 2.70 -7.61
N PRO A 12 0.39 3.01 -8.90
CA PRO A 12 1.21 2.40 -9.94
C PRO A 12 2.69 2.52 -9.60
N TYR A 13 3.43 1.41 -9.61
CA TYR A 13 4.80 1.41 -9.10
C TYR A 13 5.76 2.15 -10.03
N LEU A 14 6.59 3.00 -9.44
CA LEU A 14 7.63 3.78 -10.12
C LEU A 14 8.50 2.90 -11.03
N GLY A 15 8.68 3.29 -12.28
CA GLY A 15 9.39 2.54 -13.31
C GLY A 15 8.65 1.31 -13.83
N ARG A 16 7.37 1.15 -13.48
CA ARG A 16 6.51 0.05 -13.89
C ARG A 16 5.13 0.51 -14.38
N ALA A 17 4.76 1.76 -14.10
CA ALA A 17 3.42 2.26 -14.33
C ALA A 17 3.04 2.23 -15.82
N ASN A 18 3.84 2.81 -16.67
CA ASN A 18 3.58 2.80 -18.13
C ASN A 18 3.59 1.38 -18.70
N ARG A 19 4.45 0.50 -18.18
CA ARG A 19 4.53 -0.90 -18.61
C ARG A 19 3.25 -1.68 -18.34
N TRP A 20 2.61 -1.47 -17.19
CA TRP A 20 1.46 -2.26 -16.73
C TRP A 20 0.12 -1.61 -17.05
N TYR A 21 0.06 -0.27 -17.05
CA TYR A 21 -1.16 0.52 -17.17
C TYR A 21 -1.14 1.48 -18.38
N GLY A 22 -0.05 1.51 -19.17
CA GLY A 22 0.06 2.37 -20.34
C GLY A 22 -0.82 1.92 -21.51
N ASP A 23 -0.90 2.75 -22.53
CA ASP A 23 -1.76 2.65 -23.72
C ASP A 23 -1.41 1.49 -24.68
N GLY A 24 -0.50 0.64 -24.33
CA GLY A 24 -0.12 -0.50 -25.15
C GLY A 24 1.02 -0.25 -26.12
N CYS A 25 1.48 0.99 -26.25
CA CYS A 25 2.62 1.37 -27.09
C CYS A 25 3.97 1.13 -26.38
N GLY A 26 4.18 -0.01 -25.78
CA GLY A 26 5.43 -0.36 -25.07
C GLY A 26 5.61 -1.86 -24.96
N ASP A 27 6.83 -2.29 -24.62
CA ASP A 27 7.28 -3.69 -24.55
C ASP A 27 6.56 -4.58 -23.52
N GLY A 28 5.42 -4.16 -23.01
CA GLY A 28 4.67 -4.83 -21.95
C GLY A 28 3.61 -5.81 -22.47
N TYR A 29 4.02 -6.92 -23.06
CA TYR A 29 3.12 -8.05 -23.31
C TYR A 29 3.02 -8.91 -22.06
N GLY A 30 2.07 -8.60 -21.15
CA GLY A 30 1.76 -9.45 -20.01
C GLY A 30 0.36 -10.05 -20.15
N ILE A 31 0.23 -11.36 -19.99
CA ILE A 31 -1.05 -12.02 -19.75
C ILE A 31 -1.62 -11.40 -18.44
N GLY A 32 -2.80 -10.81 -18.49
CA GLY A 32 -3.44 -10.16 -17.33
C GLY A 32 -3.12 -8.67 -17.20
N ARG A 33 -3.15 -7.90 -18.28
CA ARG A 33 -3.07 -6.44 -18.26
C ARG A 33 -4.21 -5.86 -17.42
N ALA A 34 -3.84 -4.94 -16.53
CA ALA A 34 -4.79 -3.96 -16.02
C ALA A 34 -5.30 -3.10 -17.18
N ASP A 35 -6.51 -2.53 -17.04
CA ASP A 35 -7.01 -1.58 -18.02
C ASP A 35 -6.03 -0.43 -18.20
N SER A 36 -5.84 0.03 -19.43
CA SER A 36 -4.94 1.14 -19.71
C SER A 36 -5.47 2.43 -19.05
N HIS A 37 -4.56 3.19 -18.46
CA HIS A 37 -4.88 4.46 -17.82
C HIS A 37 -4.08 5.59 -18.49
N PRO A 38 -4.74 6.68 -18.95
CA PRO A 38 -4.06 7.75 -19.69
C PRO A 38 -2.96 8.45 -18.88
N GLU A 39 -3.07 8.46 -17.57
CA GLU A 39 -2.07 9.07 -16.69
C GLU A 39 -0.99 8.09 -16.19
N ALA A 40 -0.93 6.86 -16.72
CA ALA A 40 0.03 5.86 -16.24
C ALA A 40 1.47 6.38 -16.25
N ARG A 41 1.87 7.12 -17.30
CA ARG A 41 3.23 7.64 -17.45
C ARG A 41 3.65 8.61 -16.36
N LYS A 42 2.71 9.36 -15.77
CA LYS A 42 3.05 10.31 -14.70
C LYS A 42 3.54 9.59 -13.45
N TRP A 43 3.11 8.34 -13.23
CA TRP A 43 3.54 7.51 -12.11
C TRP A 43 4.94 6.90 -12.29
N ASP A 44 5.56 7.06 -13.46
CA ASP A 44 6.99 6.77 -13.66
C ASP A 44 7.89 7.99 -13.34
N ASP A 45 7.31 9.14 -12.94
CA ASP A 45 8.05 10.30 -12.41
C ASP A 45 8.12 10.23 -10.87
N PRO A 46 9.33 10.22 -10.28
CA PRO A 46 9.51 10.25 -8.81
C PRO A 46 8.78 11.41 -8.13
N LYS A 47 8.63 12.56 -8.80
CA LYS A 47 7.93 13.73 -8.24
C LYS A 47 6.47 13.43 -7.92
N THR A 48 5.77 12.68 -8.76
CA THR A 48 4.38 12.29 -8.52
C THR A 48 4.23 11.50 -7.21
N HIS A 49 5.20 10.63 -6.90
CA HIS A 49 5.20 9.88 -5.65
C HIS A 49 5.51 10.76 -4.43
N ILE A 50 6.36 11.76 -4.59
CA ILE A 50 6.65 12.77 -3.54
C ILE A 50 5.41 13.61 -3.27
N GLU A 51 4.72 14.07 -4.32
CA GLU A 51 3.47 14.83 -4.22
C GLU A 51 2.37 14.02 -3.50
N LEU A 52 2.27 12.71 -3.79
CA LEU A 52 1.36 11.82 -3.07
C LEU A 52 1.64 11.82 -1.56
N VAL A 53 2.90 11.78 -1.13
CA VAL A 53 3.24 11.84 0.31
C VAL A 53 2.81 13.16 0.92
N HIS A 54 3.00 14.27 0.23
CA HIS A 54 2.55 15.58 0.71
C HIS A 54 1.04 15.65 0.84
N GLU A 55 0.31 15.14 -0.15
CA GLU A 55 -1.15 15.07 -0.15
C GLU A 55 -1.67 14.21 1.00
N LEU A 56 -1.09 13.01 1.20
CA LEU A 56 -1.46 12.13 2.30
C LEU A 56 -1.20 12.77 3.67
N ASN A 57 -0.08 13.47 3.81
CA ASN A 57 0.24 14.17 5.07
C ASN A 57 -0.69 15.35 5.36
N ALA A 58 -1.19 16.03 4.32
CA ALA A 58 -2.08 17.18 4.45
C ALA A 58 -3.52 16.80 4.76
N ASN A 59 -4.00 15.65 4.26
CA ASN A 59 -5.42 15.31 4.24
C ASN A 59 -5.81 14.16 5.18
N TYR A 60 -4.83 13.37 5.68
CA TYR A 60 -5.10 12.18 6.48
C TYR A 60 -4.27 12.13 7.76
N ASP A 61 -4.90 11.62 8.83
CA ASP A 61 -4.28 11.44 10.14
C ASP A 61 -3.32 10.25 10.14
N SER A 62 -3.74 9.14 9.52
CA SER A 62 -2.94 7.94 9.27
C SER A 62 -3.00 7.55 7.80
N TRP A 63 -1.93 6.95 7.31
CA TRP A 63 -1.90 6.44 5.93
C TRP A 63 -0.90 5.30 5.76
N ALA A 64 -1.13 4.49 4.73
CA ALA A 64 -0.22 3.45 4.30
C ALA A 64 0.03 3.55 2.80
N ILE A 65 1.29 3.37 2.37
CA ILE A 65 1.70 3.35 0.97
C ILE A 65 2.40 2.03 0.66
N ALA A 66 1.87 1.30 -0.32
CA ALA A 66 2.55 0.14 -0.90
C ALA A 66 3.53 0.58 -1.99
N MET A 67 4.66 -0.12 -2.12
CA MET A 67 5.67 0.22 -3.12
C MET A 67 6.58 -0.95 -3.44
N THR A 68 7.43 -0.80 -4.45
CA THR A 68 8.55 -1.72 -4.67
C THR A 68 9.77 -1.30 -3.87
N VAL A 69 10.71 -2.23 -3.63
CA VAL A 69 12.00 -1.92 -3.01
C VAL A 69 12.76 -0.83 -3.77
N HIS A 70 12.64 -0.80 -5.10
CA HIS A 70 13.31 0.20 -5.95
C HIS A 70 12.78 1.63 -5.74
N SER A 71 11.51 1.77 -5.34
CA SER A 71 10.88 3.06 -5.10
C SER A 71 11.12 3.58 -3.67
N LEU A 72 11.61 2.73 -2.77
CA LEU A 72 11.70 3.04 -1.33
C LEU A 72 12.52 4.32 -1.06
N SER A 73 13.65 4.49 -1.76
CA SER A 73 14.49 5.69 -1.60
C SER A 73 13.77 6.99 -1.97
N THR A 74 12.91 6.97 -2.99
CA THR A 74 12.11 8.13 -3.40
C THR A 74 11.19 8.56 -2.27
N TYR A 75 10.47 7.64 -1.66
CA TYR A 75 9.58 7.95 -0.53
C TYR A 75 10.34 8.41 0.71
N LEU A 76 11.45 7.74 1.04
CA LEU A 76 12.27 8.09 2.21
C LEU A 76 13.01 9.41 2.06
N SER A 77 13.12 9.96 0.85
CA SER A 77 13.72 11.30 0.65
C SER A 77 12.90 12.43 1.27
N VAL A 78 11.59 12.20 1.48
CA VAL A 78 10.64 13.20 2.03
C VAL A 78 9.91 12.74 3.29
N ILE A 79 10.08 11.47 3.67
CA ILE A 79 9.48 10.89 4.88
C ILE A 79 10.54 10.78 5.97
N ASN A 80 10.35 11.52 7.06
CA ASN A 80 11.22 11.38 8.23
C ASN A 80 10.80 10.16 9.06
N THR A 81 11.65 9.14 9.08
CA THR A 81 11.43 7.87 9.78
C THR A 81 11.73 7.89 11.28
N ASP A 82 11.95 9.08 11.89
CA ASP A 82 12.05 9.19 13.35
C ASP A 82 10.82 8.53 14.00
N SER A 83 11.06 7.63 14.93
CA SER A 83 10.00 6.87 15.62
C SER A 83 8.92 7.76 16.27
N ARG A 84 9.30 8.98 16.67
CA ARG A 84 8.39 9.99 17.22
C ARG A 84 7.34 10.47 16.22
N ASN A 85 7.59 10.32 14.93
CA ASN A 85 6.66 10.71 13.87
C ASN A 85 5.61 9.64 13.57
N GLY A 86 5.70 8.47 14.23
CA GLY A 86 4.77 7.37 14.02
C GLY A 86 4.95 6.64 12.68
N ILE A 87 6.07 6.85 12.01
CA ILE A 87 6.39 6.17 10.74
C ILE A 87 6.93 4.77 11.03
N ARG A 88 6.47 3.79 10.24
CA ARG A 88 6.99 2.43 10.20
C ARG A 88 7.23 2.02 8.75
N VAL A 89 8.37 1.39 8.50
CA VAL A 89 8.63 0.66 7.25
C VAL A 89 8.39 -0.81 7.56
N MET A 90 7.43 -1.39 6.89
CA MET A 90 6.93 -2.74 7.11
C MET A 90 7.15 -3.59 5.86
N SER A 91 7.11 -4.91 5.99
CA SER A 91 7.43 -5.85 4.89
C SER A 91 6.28 -6.81 4.60
N TRP A 92 5.76 -6.77 3.37
CA TRP A 92 4.89 -7.83 2.88
C TRP A 92 5.73 -8.90 2.17
N ILE A 93 5.88 -10.06 2.80
CA ILE A 93 6.62 -11.22 2.29
C ILE A 93 5.70 -12.06 1.41
N LYS A 94 6.16 -12.37 0.20
CA LYS A 94 5.45 -13.16 -0.82
C LYS A 94 6.08 -14.54 -0.95
N PRO A 95 5.68 -15.53 -0.15
CA PRO A 95 6.37 -16.82 -0.05
C PRO A 95 6.39 -17.64 -1.36
N ALA A 96 5.45 -17.36 -2.27
CA ALA A 96 5.34 -18.05 -3.56
C ALA A 96 5.92 -17.23 -4.74
N SER A 97 6.83 -16.27 -4.47
CA SER A 97 7.46 -15.48 -5.54
C SER A 97 8.28 -16.36 -6.45
N VAL A 98 8.05 -16.23 -7.76
CA VAL A 98 8.81 -16.95 -8.80
C VAL A 98 10.07 -16.16 -9.12
N THR A 99 11.20 -16.84 -9.26
CA THR A 99 12.45 -16.22 -9.71
C THR A 99 12.33 -15.80 -11.18
N SER A 100 12.61 -14.55 -11.47
CA SER A 100 12.57 -13.98 -12.82
C SER A 100 13.98 -13.80 -13.40
N GLY A 101 14.79 -14.87 -13.46
CA GLY A 101 16.14 -14.83 -14.05
C GLY A 101 17.18 -13.98 -13.29
N SER A 102 16.80 -13.32 -12.21
CA SER A 102 17.73 -12.58 -11.35
C SER A 102 18.35 -13.49 -10.29
N ARG A 103 19.61 -13.22 -9.91
CA ARG A 103 20.29 -13.94 -8.82
C ARG A 103 19.57 -13.80 -7.48
N VAL A 104 18.93 -12.65 -7.26
CA VAL A 104 18.16 -12.36 -6.05
C VAL A 104 16.68 -12.19 -6.43
N THR A 105 15.84 -13.00 -5.81
CA THR A 105 14.39 -12.96 -6.03
C THR A 105 13.76 -11.86 -5.20
N ASN A 106 12.91 -11.05 -5.81
CA ASN A 106 12.06 -10.08 -5.10
C ASN A 106 10.92 -10.82 -4.39
N SER A 107 11.16 -11.22 -3.16
CA SER A 107 10.22 -11.99 -2.35
C SER A 107 9.40 -11.14 -1.36
N TRP A 108 9.59 -9.84 -1.35
CA TRP A 108 8.85 -8.93 -0.47
C TRP A 108 8.65 -7.55 -1.10
N GLU A 109 7.67 -6.83 -0.58
CA GLU A 109 7.39 -5.42 -0.91
C GLU A 109 7.35 -4.60 0.37
N PRO A 110 7.96 -3.40 0.39
CA PRO A 110 7.85 -2.50 1.52
C PRO A 110 6.47 -1.83 1.55
N VAL A 111 6.02 -1.54 2.77
CA VAL A 111 4.85 -0.71 3.05
C VAL A 111 5.28 0.33 4.06
N ILE A 112 5.12 1.61 3.75
CA ILE A 112 5.33 2.67 4.72
C ILE A 112 3.99 3.01 5.34
N VAL A 113 3.93 3.02 6.67
CA VAL A 113 2.74 3.36 7.43
C VAL A 113 3.03 4.56 8.33
N LYS A 114 2.19 5.57 8.27
CA LYS A 114 2.11 6.65 9.26
C LYS A 114 0.96 6.35 10.21
N ILE A 115 1.27 6.31 11.50
CA ILE A 115 0.30 6.04 12.57
C ILE A 115 -0.03 7.37 13.26
N ALA A 116 -1.30 7.73 13.34
CA ALA A 116 -1.76 8.91 14.06
C ALA A 116 -1.30 8.88 15.53
N LYS A 117 -1.01 10.05 16.10
CA LYS A 117 -0.48 10.16 17.46
C LYS A 117 -1.37 9.44 18.50
N GLU A 118 -2.66 9.53 18.32
CA GLU A 118 -3.70 8.97 19.19
C GLU A 118 -3.76 7.43 19.14
N ARG A 119 -3.13 6.82 18.12
CA ARG A 119 -3.12 5.37 17.87
C ARG A 119 -1.76 4.71 18.09
N ARG A 120 -0.74 5.45 18.58
CA ARG A 120 0.63 4.92 18.71
C ARG A 120 0.87 4.12 19.99
N GLY A 121 0.01 4.25 20.98
CA GLY A 121 0.18 3.60 22.28
C GLY A 121 -0.07 2.09 22.22
N TRP A 122 0.68 1.31 22.99
CA TRP A 122 0.49 -0.14 23.08
C TRP A 122 -0.89 -0.54 23.64
N THR A 123 -1.62 0.40 24.24
CA THR A 123 -2.99 0.22 24.74
C THR A 123 -4.07 0.57 23.73
N THR A 124 -3.70 1.02 22.52
CA THR A 124 -4.65 1.60 21.57
C THR A 124 -5.05 0.62 20.45
N GLY A 125 -4.88 -0.67 20.64
CA GLY A 125 -5.31 -1.63 19.64
C GLY A 125 -4.53 -2.94 19.63
N VAL A 126 -4.58 -3.63 18.49
CA VAL A 126 -3.94 -4.93 18.27
C VAL A 126 -2.43 -4.74 18.11
N HIS A 127 -1.64 -5.57 18.77
CA HIS A 127 -0.20 -5.64 18.55
C HIS A 127 0.09 -6.55 17.36
N ILE A 128 0.67 -5.99 16.33
CA ILE A 128 1.01 -6.73 15.11
C ILE A 128 2.52 -6.73 14.87
N LYS A 129 2.96 -7.67 14.03
CA LYS A 129 4.34 -7.70 13.54
C LYS A 129 4.49 -6.69 12.39
N ASP A 130 5.68 -6.15 12.25
CA ASP A 130 6.08 -5.26 11.15
C ASP A 130 6.29 -6.02 9.82
N TYR A 131 5.89 -7.28 9.77
CA TYR A 131 5.84 -8.05 8.54
C TYR A 131 4.57 -8.90 8.44
N LEU A 132 4.14 -9.12 7.20
CA LEU A 132 3.10 -10.06 6.84
C LEU A 132 3.67 -11.08 5.86
N SER A 133 3.44 -12.37 6.08
CA SER A 133 3.69 -13.41 5.09
C SER A 133 2.36 -13.88 4.51
N ALA A 134 2.08 -13.48 3.27
CA ALA A 134 0.84 -13.85 2.57
C ALA A 134 1.10 -13.95 1.07
N ALA A 135 0.54 -14.99 0.43
CA ALA A 135 0.65 -15.15 -1.01
C ALA A 135 -0.09 -14.02 -1.75
N PRO A 136 0.45 -13.51 -2.88
CA PRO A 136 -0.28 -12.62 -3.76
C PRO A 136 -1.56 -13.26 -4.28
N MET A 137 -2.58 -12.45 -4.55
CA MET A 137 -3.78 -12.96 -5.22
C MET A 137 -3.43 -13.47 -6.62
N ARG A 138 -3.96 -14.63 -6.99
CA ARG A 138 -3.74 -15.23 -8.31
C ARG A 138 -4.82 -14.86 -9.33
N SER A 139 -5.84 -14.11 -8.94
CA SER A 139 -6.96 -13.74 -9.78
C SER A 139 -6.69 -12.48 -10.59
N GLY A 140 -6.69 -12.61 -11.89
CA GLY A 140 -6.97 -11.66 -12.97
C GLY A 140 -6.35 -10.26 -12.95
N PHE A 141 -6.28 -9.57 -11.83
CA PHE A 141 -5.76 -8.21 -11.75
C PHE A 141 -4.35 -8.20 -11.17
N ILE A 142 -3.40 -7.70 -11.97
CA ILE A 142 -2.00 -7.63 -11.56
C ILE A 142 -1.85 -6.63 -10.41
N GLY A 143 -1.19 -7.08 -9.33
CA GLY A 143 -0.91 -6.23 -8.17
C GLY A 143 -2.01 -6.21 -7.11
N ALA A 144 -3.14 -6.92 -7.31
CA ALA A 144 -4.18 -6.99 -6.30
C ALA A 144 -3.64 -7.51 -4.96
N LYS A 145 -3.89 -6.74 -3.90
CA LYS A 145 -3.45 -7.09 -2.56
C LYS A 145 -4.37 -8.18 -1.97
N PRO A 146 -3.83 -9.20 -1.28
CA PRO A 146 -4.67 -10.15 -0.57
C PRO A 146 -5.41 -9.46 0.59
N GLU A 147 -6.59 -9.95 0.94
CA GLU A 147 -7.41 -9.43 2.04
C GLU A 147 -6.61 -9.28 3.34
N ALA A 148 -5.77 -10.28 3.66
CA ALA A 148 -4.90 -10.25 4.82
C ALA A 148 -3.93 -9.06 4.83
N TRP A 149 -3.51 -8.54 3.66
CA TRP A 149 -2.67 -7.37 3.55
C TRP A 149 -3.41 -6.10 4.00
N THR A 150 -4.64 -5.92 3.53
CA THR A 150 -5.46 -4.76 3.92
C THR A 150 -5.78 -4.80 5.41
N HIS A 151 -6.13 -5.96 5.97
CA HIS A 151 -6.38 -6.13 7.39
C HIS A 151 -5.14 -5.78 8.23
N TRP A 152 -3.97 -6.28 7.85
CA TRP A 152 -2.70 -5.99 8.51
C TRP A 152 -2.35 -4.50 8.49
N VAL A 153 -2.63 -3.80 7.39
CA VAL A 153 -2.41 -2.36 7.25
C VAL A 153 -3.39 -1.57 8.13
N LEU A 154 -4.66 -1.97 8.18
CA LEU A 154 -5.66 -1.36 9.06
C LEU A 154 -5.29 -1.52 10.53
N ASP A 155 -4.87 -2.72 10.94
CA ASP A 155 -4.35 -2.99 12.28
C ASP A 155 -3.15 -2.11 12.59
N ALA A 156 -2.20 -1.95 11.64
CA ALA A 156 -1.02 -1.11 11.82
C ALA A 156 -1.36 0.37 11.99
N MET A 157 -2.36 0.86 11.27
CA MET A 157 -2.85 2.23 11.42
C MET A 157 -3.67 2.44 12.69
N GLY A 158 -4.06 1.35 13.37
CA GLY A 158 -4.91 1.38 14.55
C GLY A 158 -6.36 1.74 14.23
N TYR A 159 -6.89 1.23 13.12
CA TYR A 159 -8.28 1.44 12.72
C TYR A 159 -9.26 1.02 13.83
N VAL A 160 -10.25 1.86 14.07
CA VAL A 160 -11.41 1.55 14.93
C VAL A 160 -12.70 1.86 14.19
N GLU A 161 -13.79 1.26 14.62
CA GLU A 161 -15.09 1.55 14.05
C GLU A 161 -15.43 3.05 14.16
N GLY A 162 -15.95 3.60 13.05
CA GLY A 162 -16.23 5.03 12.91
C GLY A 162 -15.12 5.83 12.23
N ASP A 163 -13.91 5.28 12.07
CA ASP A 163 -12.87 5.91 11.26
C ASP A 163 -13.27 5.91 9.77
N GLU A 164 -12.94 7.00 9.07
CA GLU A 164 -13.11 7.12 7.63
C GLU A 164 -11.88 6.57 6.91
N VAL A 165 -12.06 5.56 6.05
CA VAL A 165 -10.96 4.96 5.28
C VAL A 165 -11.17 5.24 3.80
N THR A 166 -10.18 5.87 3.17
CA THR A 166 -10.13 6.15 1.73
C THR A 166 -9.15 5.21 1.04
N ASP A 167 -9.63 4.49 0.03
CA ASP A 167 -8.79 3.76 -0.94
C ASP A 167 -8.44 4.73 -2.08
N ILE A 168 -7.20 5.25 -2.08
CA ILE A 168 -6.76 6.28 -3.03
C ILE A 168 -6.65 5.72 -4.46
N PHE A 169 -6.36 4.41 -4.59
CA PHE A 169 -6.18 3.73 -5.87
C PHE A 169 -7.07 2.49 -5.93
N SER A 170 -8.36 2.69 -6.11
CA SER A 170 -9.36 1.63 -6.00
C SER A 170 -9.16 0.43 -6.95
N GLY A 171 -8.49 0.62 -8.09
CA GLY A 171 -8.03 -0.42 -9.01
C GLY A 171 -8.96 -1.64 -9.12
N SER A 172 -8.52 -2.77 -8.57
CA SER A 172 -9.30 -4.02 -8.53
C SER A 172 -10.47 -4.02 -7.53
N GLY A 173 -10.60 -2.99 -6.69
CA GLY A 173 -11.54 -2.97 -5.56
C GLY A 173 -11.14 -3.88 -4.38
N ALA A 174 -9.98 -4.52 -4.43
CA ALA A 174 -9.54 -5.48 -3.41
C ALA A 174 -9.46 -4.86 -2.00
N VAL A 175 -8.92 -3.64 -1.90
CA VAL A 175 -8.83 -2.91 -0.62
C VAL A 175 -10.22 -2.58 -0.07
N THR A 176 -11.09 -2.05 -0.91
CA THR A 176 -12.48 -1.73 -0.52
C THR A 176 -13.25 -2.96 -0.07
N HIS A 177 -13.11 -4.07 -0.81
CA HIS A 177 -13.73 -5.35 -0.42
C HIS A 177 -13.20 -5.85 0.93
N ALA A 178 -11.88 -5.84 1.12
CA ALA A 178 -11.23 -6.26 2.35
C ALA A 178 -11.62 -5.37 3.55
N LEU A 179 -11.78 -4.04 3.35
CA LEU A 179 -12.26 -3.13 4.39
C LEU A 179 -13.68 -3.52 4.85
N ASN A 180 -14.58 -3.86 3.94
CA ASN A 180 -15.93 -4.28 4.28
C ASN A 180 -15.92 -5.58 5.08
N SER A 181 -15.08 -6.54 4.71
CA SER A 181 -14.93 -7.80 5.47
C SER A 181 -14.29 -7.57 6.83
N TYR A 182 -13.37 -6.62 6.96
CA TYR A 182 -12.74 -6.25 8.23
C TYR A 182 -13.78 -5.67 9.20
N ARG A 183 -14.62 -4.75 8.75
CA ARG A 183 -15.69 -4.15 9.55
C ARG A 183 -16.68 -5.18 10.11
N SER A 184 -16.97 -6.23 9.35
CA SER A 184 -17.84 -7.31 9.79
C SER A 184 -17.25 -8.21 10.89
N ARG A 185 -15.96 -8.12 11.16
CA ARG A 185 -15.25 -8.89 12.19
C ARG A 185 -15.07 -8.14 13.51
N LEU A 186 -15.29 -6.84 13.50
CA LEU A 186 -15.23 -6.06 14.74
C LEU A 186 -16.42 -6.45 15.63
N PRO A 187 -16.22 -6.71 16.94
CA PRO A 187 -17.32 -6.93 17.84
C PRO A 187 -18.19 -5.67 17.90
N LEU A 188 -19.51 -5.86 17.83
CA LEU A 188 -20.53 -4.82 18.01
C LEU A 188 -20.44 -4.18 19.37
#